data_b4bf62a9423bb60e30cdfcb81776384c
#
_entry.id   b4bf62a9423bb60e30cdfcb81776384c
#
_cell.length_a   1.000
_cell.length_b   1.000
_cell.length_c   1.000
_cell.angle_alpha   90.00
_cell.angle_beta   90.00
_cell.angle_gamma   90.00
#
_symmetry.space_group_name_H-M   'P 1'
#
loop_
_entity.id
_entity.type
_entity.pdbx_description
1 polymer ?
#
loop_
_entity_poly.entity_id
_entity_poly.type
_entity_poly.pdbx_seq_one_letter_code
_entity_poly.pdbx_strand_id
1 'polypeptide(L)'
;TVVEEFWRFGQSPSLHPCGKTVASLSERQAGGAHMDVFPLGLCGVEGPLSYDLTGLVISQSRNNYDYALQRFLDIVNHRFISLYYRACVQNDTALSFDLDKKDLIRSVQRSLSGADACGEFSLSPFLAEHASSYALYGTYGSKGLELLLRSYLGFDIEVRERVFSSQLIPRELQCRLGKKSTALLGENTQIGTHFFSNTKKFVLTIGPVDFKQCEQLLPGTKKYRKILNLVNFYLRKPMDFDKVRTNFRGLF
;
A
#
# COMPACT_ATOMS: atom_id res chain seq x y z
N THR A 1 18.77 -0.81 24.44
CA THR A 1 17.94 -1.22 25.57
C THR A 1 17.42 -2.60 25.26
N VAL A 2 17.84 -3.61 26.04
CA VAL A 2 17.28 -4.96 25.98
C VAL A 2 15.88 -4.86 26.56
N VAL A 3 14.90 -4.63 25.68
CA VAL A 3 13.50 -4.76 26.04
C VAL A 3 13.31 -6.23 26.40
N GLU A 4 12.71 -6.55 27.53
CA GLU A 4 12.32 -7.90 27.88
C GLU A 4 11.41 -8.42 26.77
N GLU A 5 11.95 -9.32 25.95
CA GLU A 5 11.18 -9.92 24.87
C GLU A 5 10.18 -10.89 25.51
N PHE A 6 8.91 -10.71 25.18
CA PHE A 6 7.81 -11.58 25.65
C PHE A 6 8.07 -13.05 25.29
N TRP A 7 8.67 -13.27 24.11
CA TRP A 7 9.03 -14.59 23.61
C TRP A 7 10.46 -14.97 23.94
N ARG A 8 10.65 -16.19 24.42
CA ARG A 8 11.96 -16.83 24.52
C ARG A 8 12.03 -18.00 23.55
N PHE A 9 13.05 -17.98 22.71
CA PHE A 9 13.31 -19.01 21.72
C PHE A 9 14.34 -19.98 22.26
N GLY A 10 14.07 -21.26 22.12
CA GLY A 10 14.99 -22.35 22.37
C GLY A 10 15.08 -23.26 21.16
N GLN A 11 16.00 -24.20 21.19
CA GLN A 11 16.14 -25.25 20.18
C GLN A 11 15.78 -26.60 20.78
N SER A 12 14.91 -27.37 20.08
CA SER A 12 14.71 -28.78 20.36
C SER A 12 15.79 -29.58 19.61
N PRO A 13 16.81 -30.13 20.33
CA PRO A 13 17.88 -30.89 19.66
C PRO A 13 17.34 -32.17 19.03
N SER A 14 17.67 -32.43 17.76
CA SER A 14 17.26 -33.62 17.03
C SER A 14 18.39 -34.12 16.15
N LEU A 15 18.60 -35.44 16.09
CA LEU A 15 19.55 -36.09 15.19
C LEU A 15 18.94 -36.39 13.81
N HIS A 16 17.64 -36.15 13.64
CA HIS A 16 16.94 -36.35 12.38
C HIS A 16 16.40 -35.01 11.84
N PRO A 17 16.40 -34.82 10.52
CA PRO A 17 15.80 -33.65 9.93
C PRO A 17 14.30 -33.64 10.23
N CYS A 18 13.80 -32.52 10.78
CA CYS A 18 12.41 -32.36 11.13
C CYS A 18 11.72 -31.44 10.12
N GLY A 19 10.66 -31.93 9.47
CA GLY A 19 9.86 -31.12 8.54
C GLY A 19 8.96 -30.08 9.22
N LYS A 20 9.01 -29.98 10.56
CA LYS A 20 8.26 -29.00 11.35
C LYS A 20 9.18 -27.88 11.79
N THR A 21 8.69 -26.66 11.77
CA THR A 21 9.48 -25.49 12.23
C THR A 21 9.40 -25.33 13.74
N VAL A 22 8.23 -25.51 14.34
CA VAL A 22 8.00 -25.35 15.78
C VAL A 22 7.89 -26.73 16.42
N ALA A 23 8.65 -26.93 17.49
CA ALA A 23 8.64 -28.17 18.28
C ALA A 23 7.62 -28.12 19.41
N SER A 24 7.71 -27.08 20.24
CA SER A 24 6.82 -26.90 21.39
C SER A 24 6.56 -25.44 21.71
N LEU A 25 5.45 -25.20 22.37
CA LEU A 25 5.06 -23.90 22.91
C LEU A 25 4.67 -24.08 24.36
N SER A 26 5.28 -23.33 25.25
CA SER A 26 4.97 -23.37 26.69
C SER A 26 4.89 -21.98 27.29
N GLU A 27 3.99 -21.79 28.26
CA GLU A 27 3.91 -20.58 29.02
C GLU A 27 4.96 -20.58 30.14
N ARG A 28 5.55 -19.40 30.41
CA ARG A 28 6.53 -19.23 31.47
C ARG A 28 5.85 -18.77 32.77
N GLN A 29 6.28 -19.33 33.88
CA GLN A 29 5.78 -18.95 35.21
C GLN A 29 6.05 -17.47 35.57
N ALA A 30 7.07 -16.88 34.97
CA ALA A 30 7.44 -15.45 35.17
C ALA A 30 6.74 -14.49 34.17
N GLY A 31 5.75 -14.97 33.41
CA GLY A 31 5.12 -14.23 32.31
C GLY A 31 5.90 -14.37 30.99
N GLY A 32 5.17 -14.37 29.88
CA GLY A 32 5.70 -14.57 28.53
C GLY A 32 5.60 -16.02 28.08
N ALA A 33 6.06 -16.29 26.86
CA ALA A 33 6.01 -17.60 26.23
C ALA A 33 7.40 -18.10 25.84
N HIS A 34 7.58 -19.43 25.88
CA HIS A 34 8.78 -20.11 25.42
C HIS A 34 8.41 -20.96 24.20
N MET A 35 9.19 -20.82 23.14
CA MET A 35 9.01 -21.55 21.88
C MET A 35 10.28 -22.27 21.52
N ASP A 36 10.21 -23.60 21.44
CA ASP A 36 11.29 -24.41 20.91
C ASP A 36 11.09 -24.61 19.42
N VAL A 37 12.16 -24.37 18.65
CA VAL A 37 12.18 -24.56 17.21
C VAL A 37 13.16 -25.67 16.82
N PHE A 38 12.93 -26.32 15.68
CA PHE A 38 13.87 -27.32 15.17
C PHE A 38 14.99 -26.68 14.33
N PRO A 39 14.71 -25.82 13.36
CA PRO A 39 15.75 -25.18 12.55
C PRO A 39 16.46 -24.07 13.32
N LEU A 40 17.61 -23.65 12.81
CA LEU A 40 18.32 -22.45 13.28
C LEU A 40 18.82 -22.52 14.73
N GLY A 41 19.51 -23.57 15.07
CA GLY A 41 20.17 -23.63 16.35
C GLY A 41 21.59 -24.20 16.24
N LEU A 42 22.25 -24.27 17.39
CA LEU A 42 23.64 -24.77 17.46
C LEU A 42 23.73 -26.28 17.36
N CYS A 43 22.69 -27.00 17.76
CA CYS A 43 22.64 -28.47 17.80
C CYS A 43 21.85 -29.05 16.60
N GLY A 44 22.06 -30.33 16.30
CA GLY A 44 21.29 -31.06 15.31
C GLY A 44 21.94 -31.12 13.95
N VAL A 45 21.17 -31.63 12.98
CA VAL A 45 21.67 -31.92 11.61
C VAL A 45 22.08 -30.64 10.89
N GLU A 46 21.40 -29.54 11.16
CA GLU A 46 21.63 -28.23 10.53
C GLU A 46 22.52 -27.32 11.41
N GLY A 47 22.90 -27.80 12.61
CA GLY A 47 23.71 -27.02 13.55
C GLY A 47 25.21 -27.12 13.30
N PRO A 48 26.00 -26.11 13.69
CA PRO A 48 27.46 -26.13 13.53
C PRO A 48 28.18 -26.99 14.57
N LEU A 49 27.50 -27.43 15.63
CA LEU A 49 28.10 -28.28 16.66
C LEU A 49 28.14 -29.75 16.22
N SER A 50 29.12 -30.47 16.77
CA SER A 50 29.29 -31.89 16.45
C SER A 50 28.08 -32.73 16.86
N TYR A 51 27.88 -33.85 16.15
CA TYR A 51 26.84 -34.83 16.48
C TYR A 51 27.01 -35.43 17.88
N ASP A 52 28.25 -35.63 18.34
CA ASP A 52 28.53 -36.13 19.69
C ASP A 52 28.00 -35.20 20.78
N LEU A 53 28.18 -33.88 20.59
CA LEU A 53 27.71 -32.90 21.51
C LEU A 53 26.18 -32.81 21.49
N THR A 54 25.56 -32.90 20.31
CA THR A 54 24.13 -33.01 20.14
C THR A 54 23.57 -34.25 20.85
N GLY A 55 24.24 -35.41 20.68
CA GLY A 55 23.89 -36.65 21.36
C GLY A 55 23.98 -36.53 22.88
N LEU A 56 25.01 -35.85 23.38
CA LEU A 56 25.19 -35.58 24.81
C LEU A 56 24.04 -34.72 25.36
N VAL A 57 23.67 -33.64 24.68
CA VAL A 57 22.52 -32.78 25.09
C VAL A 57 21.22 -33.59 25.15
N ILE A 58 20.97 -34.43 24.12
CA ILE A 58 19.79 -35.30 24.09
C ILE A 58 19.81 -36.32 25.21
N SER A 59 20.97 -36.97 25.46
CA SER A 59 21.07 -37.96 26.52
C SER A 59 20.89 -37.39 27.91
N GLN A 60 21.46 -36.21 28.18
CA GLN A 60 21.27 -35.51 29.47
C GLN A 60 19.79 -35.12 29.67
N SER A 61 19.15 -34.57 28.68
CA SER A 61 17.74 -34.14 28.80
C SER A 61 16.77 -35.30 28.96
N ARG A 62 17.04 -36.45 28.30
CA ARG A 62 16.13 -37.62 28.32
C ARG A 62 16.39 -38.56 29.50
N ASN A 63 17.67 -38.84 29.79
CA ASN A 63 18.01 -39.84 30.79
C ASN A 63 18.15 -39.28 32.19
N ASN A 64 18.67 -38.04 32.30
CA ASN A 64 18.97 -37.43 33.60
C ASN A 64 17.97 -36.30 33.96
N TYR A 65 17.06 -35.97 33.04
CA TYR A 65 16.18 -34.78 33.18
C TYR A 65 16.94 -33.47 33.46
N ASP A 66 18.22 -33.44 32.99
CA ASP A 66 19.08 -32.28 33.15
C ASP A 66 19.07 -31.45 31.88
N TYR A 67 18.47 -30.29 31.95
CA TYR A 67 18.34 -29.33 30.85
C TYR A 67 19.35 -28.20 30.93
N ALA A 68 20.33 -28.25 31.86
CA ALA A 68 21.24 -27.14 32.10
C ALA A 68 22.05 -26.78 30.84
N LEU A 69 22.62 -27.78 30.17
CA LEU A 69 23.40 -27.59 28.94
C LEU A 69 22.53 -27.07 27.80
N GLN A 70 21.32 -27.61 27.62
CA GLN A 70 20.38 -27.12 26.62
C GLN A 70 20.01 -25.66 26.88
N ARG A 71 19.66 -25.31 28.11
CA ARG A 71 19.32 -23.94 28.48
C ARG A 71 20.47 -22.95 28.32
N PHE A 72 21.70 -23.40 28.56
CA PHE A 72 22.88 -22.60 28.27
C PHE A 72 23.01 -22.29 26.78
N LEU A 73 22.84 -23.29 25.90
CA LEU A 73 22.86 -23.08 24.46
C LEU A 73 21.69 -22.21 23.99
N ASP A 74 20.53 -22.29 24.63
CA ASP A 74 19.36 -21.48 24.32
C ASP A 74 19.57 -19.98 24.59
N ILE A 75 20.50 -19.60 25.46
CA ILE A 75 20.86 -18.19 25.64
C ILE A 75 21.40 -17.59 24.33
N VAL A 76 22.23 -18.34 23.64
CA VAL A 76 22.81 -17.92 22.35
C VAL A 76 21.77 -18.08 21.22
N ASN A 77 21.10 -19.23 21.17
CA ASN A 77 20.09 -19.56 20.17
C ASN A 77 18.97 -18.52 20.14
N HIS A 78 18.49 -18.10 21.30
CA HIS A 78 17.43 -17.09 21.41
C HIS A 78 17.77 -15.82 20.62
N ARG A 79 18.98 -15.32 20.75
CA ARG A 79 19.38 -14.08 20.09
C ARG A 79 19.48 -14.25 18.58
N PHE A 80 20.08 -15.36 18.11
CA PHE A 80 20.21 -15.65 16.68
C PHE A 80 18.84 -15.88 16.03
N ILE A 81 17.96 -16.66 16.63
CA ILE A 81 16.62 -16.93 16.12
C ILE A 81 15.79 -15.63 16.07
N SER A 82 15.87 -14.80 17.12
CA SER A 82 15.18 -13.51 17.15
C SER A 82 15.67 -12.57 16.04
N LEU A 83 16.97 -12.48 15.80
CA LEU A 83 17.54 -11.65 14.73
C LEU A 83 17.15 -12.19 13.34
N TYR A 84 17.21 -13.50 13.15
CA TYR A 84 16.82 -14.14 11.90
C TYR A 84 15.33 -13.89 11.59
N TYR A 85 14.45 -14.07 12.57
CA TYR A 85 13.03 -13.77 12.41
C TYR A 85 12.80 -12.31 11.99
N ARG A 86 13.47 -11.36 12.64
CA ARG A 86 13.38 -9.94 12.28
C ARG A 86 13.86 -9.66 10.87
N ALA A 87 14.96 -10.31 10.45
CA ALA A 87 15.47 -10.17 9.09
C ALA A 87 14.49 -10.75 8.04
N CYS A 88 13.88 -11.90 8.32
CA CYS A 88 12.84 -12.47 7.46
C CYS A 88 11.62 -11.58 7.34
N VAL A 89 11.14 -11.02 8.47
CA VAL A 89 10.00 -10.10 8.48
C VAL A 89 10.29 -8.83 7.68
N GLN A 90 11.51 -8.30 7.74
CA GLN A 90 11.89 -7.11 6.97
C GLN A 90 11.92 -7.36 5.45
N ASN A 91 12.23 -8.59 5.05
CA ASN A 91 12.26 -8.96 3.63
C ASN A 91 10.90 -9.37 3.07
N ASP A 92 9.97 -9.78 3.93
CA ASP A 92 8.61 -10.15 3.52
C ASP A 92 7.68 -8.95 3.63
N THR A 93 7.27 -8.43 2.48
CA THR A 93 6.39 -7.26 2.40
C THR A 93 5.01 -7.51 3.00
N ALA A 94 4.49 -8.74 2.94
CA ALA A 94 3.19 -9.08 3.50
C ALA A 94 3.25 -9.10 5.04
N LEU A 95 4.28 -9.70 5.60
CA LEU A 95 4.49 -9.74 7.05
C LEU A 95 4.81 -8.36 7.63
N SER A 96 5.61 -7.56 6.94
CA SER A 96 5.92 -6.20 7.39
C SER A 96 4.68 -5.30 7.33
N PHE A 97 3.80 -5.52 6.36
CA PHE A 97 2.51 -4.83 6.26
C PHE A 97 1.61 -5.09 7.47
N ASP A 98 1.54 -6.35 7.93
CA ASP A 98 0.68 -6.74 9.05
C ASP A 98 1.24 -6.32 10.42
N LEU A 99 2.56 -6.34 10.57
CA LEU A 99 3.23 -6.13 11.86
C LEU A 99 3.58 -4.68 12.15
N ASP A 100 3.92 -3.86 11.16
CA ASP A 100 4.42 -2.52 11.44
C ASP A 100 3.78 -1.42 10.58
N LYS A 101 3.34 -0.38 11.29
CA LYS A 101 2.90 0.89 10.69
C LYS A 101 4.05 1.69 10.04
N LYS A 102 5.30 1.31 10.28
CA LYS A 102 6.53 1.97 9.78
C LYS A 102 7.26 1.10 8.75
N ASP A 103 6.53 0.44 7.87
CA ASP A 103 7.14 -0.31 6.78
C ASP A 103 7.98 0.60 5.89
N LEU A 104 9.27 0.25 5.74
CA LEU A 104 10.23 1.00 4.91
C LEU A 104 9.77 1.04 3.46
N ILE A 105 9.30 -0.09 2.93
CA ILE A 105 8.86 -0.22 1.53
C ILE A 105 7.67 0.70 1.26
N ARG A 106 6.70 0.74 2.17
CA ARG A 106 5.57 1.66 2.10
C ARG A 106 6.00 3.12 2.12
N SER A 107 6.90 3.47 3.04
CA SER A 107 7.37 4.86 3.14
C SER A 107 8.09 5.30 1.86
N VAL A 108 8.91 4.42 1.28
CA VAL A 108 9.58 4.66 -0.01
C VAL A 108 8.57 4.78 -1.15
N GLN A 109 7.59 3.87 -1.25
CA GLN A 109 6.54 3.94 -2.28
C GLN A 109 5.73 5.24 -2.18
N ARG A 110 5.34 5.65 -0.98
CA ARG A 110 4.61 6.90 -0.74
C ARG A 110 5.44 8.13 -1.10
N SER A 111 6.72 8.15 -0.72
CA SER A 111 7.63 9.23 -1.06
C SER A 111 7.85 9.33 -2.57
N LEU A 112 8.09 8.21 -3.26
CA LEU A 112 8.27 8.15 -4.70
C LEU A 112 7.01 8.56 -5.47
N SER A 113 5.83 8.19 -4.98
CA SER A 113 4.56 8.59 -5.59
C SER A 113 4.17 10.03 -5.32
N GLY A 114 4.87 10.72 -4.41
CA GLY A 114 4.52 12.07 -3.97
C GLY A 114 3.21 12.13 -3.18
N ALA A 115 2.76 11.01 -2.61
CA ALA A 115 1.51 10.95 -1.84
C ALA A 115 1.56 11.83 -0.58
N ASP A 116 2.74 11.98 0.02
CA ASP A 116 2.93 12.81 1.22
C ASP A 116 2.94 14.31 0.89
N ALA A 117 3.23 14.69 -0.35
CA ALA A 117 3.23 16.09 -0.81
C ALA A 117 1.82 16.58 -1.24
N CYS A 118 0.86 15.68 -1.44
CA CYS A 118 -0.51 16.01 -1.86
C CYS A 118 -1.42 16.31 -0.66
N GLY A 119 -1.06 17.29 0.18
CA GLY A 119 -1.75 17.61 1.44
C GLY A 119 -3.24 17.93 1.36
N GLU A 120 -3.74 18.38 0.21
CA GLU A 120 -5.17 18.69 0.03
C GLU A 120 -6.06 17.49 -0.33
N PHE A 121 -5.47 16.42 -0.87
CA PHE A 121 -6.20 15.23 -1.31
C PHE A 121 -5.93 14.07 -0.36
N SER A 122 -6.65 14.04 0.76
CA SER A 122 -6.54 12.97 1.75
C SER A 122 -7.02 11.63 1.18
N LEU A 123 -6.09 10.89 0.58
CA LEU A 123 -6.29 9.48 0.27
C LEU A 123 -6.04 8.65 1.53
N SER A 124 -6.82 7.58 1.71
CA SER A 124 -6.46 6.60 2.72
C SER A 124 -5.07 6.01 2.38
N PRO A 125 -4.22 5.69 3.37
CA PRO A 125 -2.88 5.16 3.13
C PRO A 125 -2.85 3.99 2.14
N PHE A 126 -3.79 3.08 2.25
CA PHE A 126 -3.96 1.94 1.35
C PHE A 126 -4.22 2.35 -0.11
N LEU A 127 -5.07 3.36 -0.32
CA LEU A 127 -5.36 3.87 -1.67
C LEU A 127 -4.17 4.59 -2.29
N ALA A 128 -3.41 5.32 -1.47
CA ALA A 128 -2.20 6.00 -1.92
C ALA A 128 -1.12 5.01 -2.36
N GLU A 129 -0.96 3.91 -1.62
CA GLU A 129 -0.03 2.83 -1.97
C GLU A 129 -0.45 2.11 -3.25
N HIS A 130 -1.74 1.77 -3.39
CA HIS A 130 -2.27 1.18 -4.61
C HIS A 130 -2.09 2.10 -5.84
N ALA A 131 -2.33 3.38 -5.67
CA ALA A 131 -2.17 4.37 -6.73
C ALA A 131 -0.70 4.70 -7.04
N SER A 132 0.24 4.39 -6.14
CA SER A 132 1.65 4.73 -6.28
C SER A 132 2.29 4.16 -7.53
N SER A 133 1.99 2.90 -7.87
CA SER A 133 2.51 2.22 -9.06
C SER A 133 2.13 2.93 -10.37
N TYR A 134 0.94 3.53 -10.44
CA TYR A 134 0.47 4.27 -11.61
C TYR A 134 0.99 5.71 -11.64
N ALA A 135 1.28 6.29 -10.47
CA ALA A 135 1.79 7.66 -10.36
C ALA A 135 3.31 7.77 -10.54
N LEU A 136 4.06 6.67 -10.33
CA LEU A 136 5.53 6.63 -10.42
C LEU A 136 6.07 6.98 -11.80
N TYR A 137 5.40 6.55 -12.85
CA TYR A 137 5.86 6.75 -14.22
C TYR A 137 5.70 8.18 -14.76
N GLY A 138 5.03 9.07 -14.03
CA GLY A 138 4.88 10.48 -14.42
C GLY A 138 4.09 10.72 -15.73
N THR A 139 3.64 9.68 -16.40
CA THR A 139 2.82 9.76 -17.61
C THR A 139 1.35 9.78 -17.22
N TYR A 140 0.82 10.99 -17.06
CA TYR A 140 -0.57 11.21 -16.66
C TYR A 140 -1.54 11.07 -17.85
N GLY A 141 -1.49 9.95 -18.56
CA GLY A 141 -2.36 9.67 -19.69
C GLY A 141 -3.70 9.08 -19.29
N SER A 142 -4.69 9.18 -20.17
CA SER A 142 -6.04 8.61 -19.99
C SER A 142 -6.02 7.11 -19.69
N LYS A 143 -5.16 6.35 -20.36
CA LYS A 143 -5.03 4.91 -20.15
C LYS A 143 -4.56 4.53 -18.76
N GLY A 144 -3.62 5.27 -18.18
CA GLY A 144 -3.18 5.07 -16.80
C GLY A 144 -4.30 5.34 -15.80
N LEU A 145 -5.09 6.39 -16.03
CA LEU A 145 -6.26 6.70 -15.21
C LEU A 145 -7.35 5.63 -15.33
N GLU A 146 -7.63 5.13 -16.55
CA GLU A 146 -8.56 4.02 -16.76
C GLU A 146 -8.14 2.77 -15.97
N LEU A 147 -6.87 2.36 -16.08
CA LEU A 147 -6.34 1.19 -15.39
C LEU A 147 -6.40 1.35 -13.85
N LEU A 148 -6.00 2.52 -13.35
CA LEU A 148 -6.06 2.83 -11.92
C LEU A 148 -7.49 2.74 -11.38
N LEU A 149 -8.44 3.38 -12.06
CA LEU A 149 -9.84 3.37 -11.63
C LEU A 149 -10.49 2.00 -11.81
N ARG A 150 -10.15 1.27 -12.87
CA ARG A 150 -10.63 -0.09 -13.12
C ARG A 150 -10.16 -1.05 -12.04
N SER A 151 -8.89 -0.99 -11.64
CA SER A 151 -8.34 -1.83 -10.57
C SER A 151 -8.98 -1.54 -9.22
N TYR A 152 -9.39 -0.28 -8.98
CA TYR A 152 -10.03 0.10 -7.73
C TYR A 152 -11.54 -0.21 -7.67
N LEU A 153 -12.25 0.04 -8.77
CA LEU A 153 -13.72 -0.09 -8.83
C LEU A 153 -14.19 -1.47 -9.28
N GLY A 154 -13.36 -2.20 -10.03
CA GLY A 154 -13.74 -3.49 -10.63
C GLY A 154 -14.71 -3.38 -11.81
N PHE A 155 -14.92 -2.17 -12.37
CA PHE A 155 -15.78 -1.92 -13.53
C PHE A 155 -14.97 -1.49 -14.74
N ASP A 156 -15.54 -1.68 -15.92
CA ASP A 156 -14.98 -1.08 -17.13
C ASP A 156 -15.13 0.44 -17.09
N ILE A 157 -14.03 1.12 -17.37
CA ILE A 157 -13.95 2.58 -17.33
C ILE A 157 -13.29 3.06 -18.60
N GLU A 158 -13.92 4.03 -19.25
CA GLU A 158 -13.42 4.73 -20.41
C GLU A 158 -13.23 6.22 -20.08
N VAL A 159 -12.05 6.73 -20.37
CA VAL A 159 -11.73 8.16 -20.22
C VAL A 159 -11.68 8.78 -21.60
N ARG A 160 -12.64 9.64 -21.90
CA ARG A 160 -12.68 10.39 -23.16
C ARG A 160 -12.06 11.75 -22.96
N GLU A 161 -10.89 11.95 -23.54
CA GLU A 161 -10.17 13.20 -23.54
C GLU A 161 -10.74 14.22 -24.52
N ARG A 162 -10.28 15.47 -24.40
CA ARG A 162 -10.51 16.57 -25.35
C ARG A 162 -12.00 16.83 -25.61
N VAL A 163 -12.77 16.83 -24.54
CA VAL A 163 -14.20 17.16 -24.64
C VAL A 163 -14.34 18.68 -24.76
N PHE A 164 -15.09 19.07 -25.78
CA PHE A 164 -15.39 20.47 -26.04
C PHE A 164 -16.14 21.09 -24.86
N SER A 165 -15.63 22.18 -24.34
CA SER A 165 -16.22 22.91 -23.22
C SER A 165 -16.26 24.41 -23.49
N SER A 166 -17.35 25.02 -23.07
CA SER A 166 -17.53 26.47 -23.08
C SER A 166 -17.38 26.99 -21.66
N GLN A 167 -16.47 27.93 -21.45
CA GLN A 167 -16.26 28.58 -20.16
C GLN A 167 -16.61 30.06 -20.26
N LEU A 168 -17.31 30.56 -19.25
CA LEU A 168 -17.66 31.98 -19.16
C LEU A 168 -16.40 32.80 -18.83
N ILE A 169 -16.12 33.82 -19.61
CA ILE A 169 -15.05 34.78 -19.34
C ILE A 169 -15.49 35.69 -18.19
N PRO A 170 -14.72 35.80 -17.09
CA PRO A 170 -15.02 36.73 -16.02
C PRO A 170 -15.26 38.16 -16.55
N ARG A 171 -16.24 38.87 -16.02
CA ARG A 171 -16.60 40.20 -16.50
C ARG A 171 -15.46 41.21 -16.54
N GLU A 172 -14.46 41.01 -15.69
CA GLU A 172 -13.25 41.85 -15.60
C GLU A 172 -12.32 41.67 -16.79
N LEU A 173 -12.27 40.47 -17.37
CA LEU A 173 -11.44 40.09 -18.49
C LEU A 173 -12.15 40.22 -19.86
N GLN A 174 -13.45 40.50 -19.87
CA GLN A 174 -14.19 40.72 -21.12
C GLN A 174 -13.77 42.03 -21.75
N CYS A 175 -13.53 41.97 -23.08
CA CYS A 175 -13.22 43.17 -23.85
C CYS A 175 -14.34 44.21 -23.76
N ARG A 176 -14.01 45.45 -23.40
CA ARG A 176 -14.90 46.58 -23.36
C ARG A 176 -14.32 47.77 -24.12
N LEU A 177 -15.04 48.28 -25.07
CA LEU A 177 -14.67 49.48 -25.80
C LEU A 177 -14.34 50.62 -24.84
N GLY A 178 -13.17 51.27 -25.04
CA GLY A 178 -12.72 52.37 -24.19
C GLY A 178 -11.87 52.00 -22.98
N LYS A 179 -11.72 50.69 -22.64
CA LYS A 179 -10.85 50.21 -21.58
C LYS A 179 -9.52 49.67 -22.16
N LYS A 180 -8.44 50.43 -22.05
CA LYS A 180 -7.10 49.98 -22.51
C LYS A 180 -6.62 48.69 -21.86
N SER A 181 -7.06 48.39 -20.62
CA SER A 181 -6.62 47.18 -19.91
C SER A 181 -7.19 45.87 -20.47
N THR A 182 -8.23 45.89 -21.31
CA THR A 182 -8.90 44.70 -21.86
C THR A 182 -9.11 44.75 -23.37
N ALA A 183 -8.63 45.79 -24.05
CA ALA A 183 -8.91 46.07 -25.46
C ALA A 183 -7.65 46.38 -26.28
N LEU A 184 -6.46 45.84 -25.89
CA LEU A 184 -5.23 45.96 -26.67
C LEU A 184 -5.19 44.83 -27.70
N LEU A 185 -5.24 45.18 -28.97
CA LEU A 185 -5.19 44.24 -30.09
C LEU A 185 -3.86 43.50 -30.11
N GLY A 186 -3.88 42.19 -30.17
CA GLY A 186 -2.69 41.33 -30.15
C GLY A 186 -2.17 40.93 -28.76
N GLU A 187 -2.63 41.56 -27.69
CA GLU A 187 -2.18 41.24 -26.32
C GLU A 187 -3.28 40.56 -25.47
N ASN A 188 -4.42 41.23 -25.27
CA ASN A 188 -5.43 40.80 -24.32
C ASN A 188 -6.88 40.92 -24.80
N THR A 189 -7.10 41.19 -26.11
CA THR A 189 -8.42 41.31 -26.68
C THR A 189 -9.09 39.95 -26.88
N GLN A 190 -10.12 39.64 -26.08
CA GLN A 190 -10.99 38.50 -26.27
C GLN A 190 -12.43 38.96 -26.58
N ILE A 191 -12.90 38.65 -27.79
CA ILE A 191 -14.26 39.04 -28.23
C ILE A 191 -15.24 37.93 -27.80
N GLY A 192 -16.31 38.34 -27.11
CA GLY A 192 -17.34 37.43 -26.63
C GLY A 192 -17.36 37.25 -25.13
N THR A 193 -18.35 36.52 -24.66
CA THR A 193 -18.58 36.23 -23.23
C THR A 193 -18.11 34.83 -22.82
N HIS A 194 -17.85 33.99 -23.80
CA HIS A 194 -17.41 32.61 -23.59
C HIS A 194 -16.15 32.32 -24.43
N PHE A 195 -15.25 31.54 -23.86
CA PHE A 195 -14.19 30.94 -24.63
C PHE A 195 -14.38 29.44 -24.72
N PHE A 196 -14.02 28.89 -25.86
CA PHE A 196 -14.17 27.47 -26.17
C PHE A 196 -12.81 26.78 -26.06
N SER A 197 -12.78 25.68 -25.35
CA SER A 197 -11.57 24.86 -25.16
C SER A 197 -11.88 23.38 -25.23
N ASN A 198 -10.98 22.62 -25.79
CA ASN A 198 -11.01 21.17 -25.79
C ASN A 198 -9.91 20.54 -24.92
N THR A 199 -9.10 21.34 -24.24
CA THR A 199 -7.92 20.87 -23.49
C THR A 199 -8.16 20.74 -22.00
N LYS A 200 -9.21 21.35 -21.48
CA LYS A 200 -9.44 21.45 -20.02
C LYS A 200 -10.41 20.43 -19.44
N LYS A 201 -11.08 19.65 -20.32
CA LYS A 201 -12.17 18.79 -19.90
C LYS A 201 -12.06 17.39 -20.46
N PHE A 202 -12.35 16.42 -19.61
CA PHE A 202 -12.50 15.02 -19.99
C PHE A 202 -13.81 14.47 -19.43
N VAL A 203 -14.29 13.37 -19.98
CA VAL A 203 -15.48 12.64 -19.51
C VAL A 203 -15.06 11.26 -19.05
N LEU A 204 -15.50 10.90 -17.87
CA LEU A 204 -15.32 9.58 -17.29
C LEU A 204 -16.62 8.79 -17.49
N THR A 205 -16.56 7.70 -18.25
CA THR A 205 -17.69 6.79 -18.45
C THR A 205 -17.43 5.50 -17.68
N ILE A 206 -18.34 5.14 -16.77
CA ILE A 206 -18.24 3.92 -15.95
C ILE A 206 -19.35 2.98 -16.39
N GLY A 207 -19.02 1.74 -16.70
CA GLY A 207 -20.03 0.76 -16.95
C GLY A 207 -19.70 -0.25 -18.04
N PRO A 208 -20.57 -1.24 -18.18
CA PRO A 208 -21.97 -1.33 -17.71
C PRO A 208 -22.07 -1.65 -16.20
N VAL A 209 -22.91 -0.91 -15.48
CA VAL A 209 -23.15 -1.07 -14.04
C VAL A 209 -24.63 -1.37 -13.75
N ASP A 210 -24.89 -2.09 -12.66
CA ASP A 210 -26.22 -2.34 -12.16
C ASP A 210 -26.79 -1.13 -11.41
N PHE A 211 -28.12 -1.05 -11.28
CA PHE A 211 -28.80 0.08 -10.63
C PHE A 211 -28.30 0.36 -9.21
N LYS A 212 -28.16 -0.69 -8.39
CA LYS A 212 -27.63 -0.58 -7.02
C LYS A 212 -26.20 -0.05 -6.97
N GLN A 213 -25.39 -0.40 -7.95
CA GLN A 213 -24.01 0.07 -8.09
C GLN A 213 -23.98 1.53 -8.51
N CYS A 214 -24.89 1.93 -9.42
CA CYS A 214 -25.03 3.31 -9.85
C CYS A 214 -25.39 4.24 -8.69
N GLU A 215 -26.30 3.81 -7.82
CA GLU A 215 -26.70 4.58 -6.63
C GLU A 215 -25.49 4.90 -5.73
N GLN A 216 -24.57 3.96 -5.59
CA GLN A 216 -23.32 4.14 -4.82
C GLN A 216 -22.32 5.09 -5.50
N LEU A 217 -22.45 5.32 -6.79
CA LEU A 217 -21.59 6.21 -7.59
C LEU A 217 -22.17 7.62 -7.76
N LEU A 218 -23.34 7.92 -7.20
CA LEU A 218 -23.96 9.22 -7.29
C LEU A 218 -23.18 10.30 -6.53
N PRO A 219 -23.22 11.56 -7.00
CA PRO A 219 -22.61 12.69 -6.31
C PRO A 219 -23.09 12.78 -4.85
N GLY A 220 -22.13 12.93 -3.92
CA GLY A 220 -22.41 12.97 -2.48
C GLY A 220 -22.13 11.67 -1.73
N THR A 221 -22.00 10.53 -2.41
CA THR A 221 -21.67 9.25 -1.77
C THR A 221 -20.19 9.16 -1.38
N LYS A 222 -19.90 8.29 -0.39
CA LYS A 222 -18.52 8.04 0.04
C LYS A 222 -17.64 7.48 -1.10
N LYS A 223 -18.20 6.63 -1.97
CA LYS A 223 -17.47 6.07 -3.13
C LYS A 223 -17.15 7.14 -4.15
N TYR A 224 -18.09 8.01 -4.46
CA TYR A 224 -17.88 9.12 -5.38
C TYR A 224 -16.73 10.04 -4.91
N ARG A 225 -16.72 10.41 -3.62
CA ARG A 225 -15.61 11.22 -3.04
C ARG A 225 -14.26 10.53 -3.16
N LYS A 226 -14.20 9.22 -2.96
CA LYS A 226 -12.96 8.45 -3.13
C LYS A 226 -12.47 8.47 -4.59
N ILE A 227 -13.40 8.36 -5.54
CA ILE A 227 -13.07 8.48 -6.98
C ILE A 227 -12.51 9.86 -7.29
N LEU A 228 -13.16 10.92 -6.80
CA LEU A 228 -12.69 12.29 -6.97
C LEU A 228 -11.27 12.48 -6.43
N ASN A 229 -11.03 12.03 -5.21
CA ASN A 229 -9.72 12.13 -4.58
C ASN A 229 -8.66 11.34 -5.37
N LEU A 230 -9.01 10.16 -5.88
CA LEU A 230 -8.10 9.33 -6.67
C LEU A 230 -7.77 9.96 -8.03
N VAL A 231 -8.76 10.54 -8.70
CA VAL A 231 -8.58 11.30 -9.95
C VAL A 231 -7.69 12.52 -9.73
N ASN A 232 -7.97 13.32 -8.70
CA ASN A 232 -7.17 14.50 -8.38
C ASN A 232 -5.73 14.14 -7.99
N PHE A 233 -5.54 13.06 -7.24
CA PHE A 233 -4.22 12.53 -6.90
C PHE A 233 -3.44 12.13 -8.16
N TYR A 234 -4.08 11.41 -9.09
CA TYR A 234 -3.45 10.99 -10.33
C TYR A 234 -3.06 12.18 -11.22
N LEU A 235 -3.96 13.15 -11.36
CA LEU A 235 -3.73 14.32 -12.23
C LEU A 235 -2.79 15.36 -11.61
N ARG A 236 -2.56 15.34 -10.30
CA ARG A 236 -1.77 16.33 -9.52
C ARG A 236 -2.19 17.79 -9.72
N LYS A 237 -3.21 18.04 -10.50
CA LYS A 237 -3.80 19.35 -10.75
C LYS A 237 -5.32 19.21 -10.76
N PRO A 238 -6.05 20.12 -10.13
CA PRO A 238 -7.50 20.13 -10.27
C PRO A 238 -7.84 20.41 -11.74
N MET A 239 -8.38 19.43 -12.42
CA MET A 239 -8.96 19.60 -13.75
C MET A 239 -10.48 19.48 -13.64
N ASP A 240 -11.18 20.34 -14.35
CA ASP A 240 -12.62 20.18 -14.49
C ASP A 240 -12.92 18.92 -15.29
N PHE A 241 -13.63 17.99 -14.70
CA PHE A 241 -14.16 16.85 -15.44
C PHE A 241 -15.67 16.83 -15.35
N ASP A 242 -16.31 16.59 -16.48
CA ASP A 242 -17.75 16.40 -16.54
C ASP A 242 -18.08 14.97 -16.15
N LYS A 243 -19.03 14.92 -15.26
CA LYS A 243 -19.88 13.81 -14.82
C LYS A 243 -19.46 12.41 -15.26
N VAL A 244 -19.31 11.58 -14.26
CA VAL A 244 -19.40 10.15 -14.37
C VAL A 244 -20.69 9.80 -15.15
N ARG A 245 -20.56 9.45 -16.41
CA ARG A 245 -21.65 8.86 -17.18
C ARG A 245 -21.69 7.38 -16.85
N THR A 246 -22.79 6.92 -16.31
CA THR A 246 -23.01 5.50 -16.04
C THR A 246 -23.77 4.88 -17.20
N ASN A 247 -23.20 3.86 -17.84
CA ASN A 247 -23.93 3.02 -18.78
C ASN A 247 -24.63 1.91 -18.00
N PHE A 248 -25.94 1.80 -18.15
CA PHE A 248 -26.72 0.75 -17.51
C PHE A 248 -26.67 -0.56 -18.30
N ARG A 249 -26.51 -1.67 -17.59
CA ARG A 249 -26.72 -3.00 -18.14
C ARG A 249 -28.24 -3.26 -18.13
N GLY A 250 -28.91 -3.13 -19.29
CA GLY A 250 -30.31 -3.56 -19.38
C GLY A 250 -31.33 -2.57 -19.92
N LEU A 251 -30.92 -1.64 -20.75
CA LEU A 251 -31.83 -0.91 -21.64
C LEU A 251 -31.31 -1.08 -23.08
N PHE A 252 -31.55 -2.24 -23.60
CA PHE A 252 -31.86 -2.66 -24.97
C PHE A 252 -31.75 -4.19 -25.04
#